data_3fd3e0d7b353221f1a036b52ec426bc1
#
_entry.id   3fd3e0d7b353221f1a036b52ec426bc1
#
_cell.length_a   1.000
_cell.length_b   1.000
_cell.length_c   1.000
_cell.angle_alpha   90.00
_cell.angle_beta   90.00
_cell.angle_gamma   90.00
#
_symmetry.space_group_name_H-M   'P 1'
#
loop_
_entity.id
_entity.type
_entity.pdbx_description
1 polymer ?
#
loop_
_entity_poly.entity_id
_entity_poly.type
_entity_poly.pdbx_seq_one_letter_code
_entity_poly.pdbx_strand_id
1 'polypeptide(L)'
;MLRQVTCQIYSIPLKKSFSISRGTKTTADVIRLEIKQGENLGRAESVPYQRYGESINSVCEQIDALTNELENGLNRENLGNLLSAGAARNVIDCALWDLESKIKKTPVWRLLNQSEPRSIETALTLSLDDPSAMTKEAKSLGECSLLKLKLNASNVLESVSAVRKVAPSARIIIDANEAWTIHQLKSYQSELLSMGVDLIEQPLPASDDRYLDDFEHLIPICADESFHTSSDFEKIKGLYDCVNIKLDKTGGLTEAIKCIKKADEQKLKVMIGCMVASSLAMAPAILLTGKNEFIDLDGPFLIASDVTPSLKSGQAKLTYNSELWG
;
A
#
# COMPACT_ATOMS: atom_id res chain seq x y z
N MET A 1 20.53 -17.16 21.49
CA MET A 1 21.32 -17.39 20.25
C MET A 1 21.37 -16.06 19.53
N LEU A 2 22.58 -15.55 19.21
CA LEU A 2 22.74 -14.29 18.49
C LEU A 2 22.10 -14.41 17.10
N ARG A 3 21.54 -13.29 16.62
CA ARG A 3 21.00 -13.17 15.27
C ARG A 3 22.07 -12.59 14.33
N GLN A 4 21.88 -12.80 13.06
CA GLN A 4 22.61 -12.11 11.99
C GLN A 4 21.63 -11.26 11.22
N VAL A 5 21.98 -10.01 10.95
CA VAL A 5 21.15 -9.04 10.23
C VAL A 5 21.82 -8.69 8.93
N THR A 6 21.09 -8.76 7.81
CA THR A 6 21.59 -8.40 6.49
C THR A 6 20.61 -7.47 5.82
N CYS A 7 21.07 -6.28 5.45
CA CYS A 7 20.29 -5.28 4.71
C CYS A 7 20.82 -5.17 3.28
N GLN A 8 19.93 -5.23 2.29
CA GLN A 8 20.29 -5.18 0.87
C GLN A 8 19.37 -4.21 0.12
N ILE A 9 19.93 -3.53 -0.87
CA ILE A 9 19.20 -2.59 -1.74
C ILE A 9 19.01 -3.24 -3.09
N TYR A 10 17.79 -3.16 -3.62
CA TYR A 10 17.44 -3.63 -4.96
C TYR A 10 16.77 -2.51 -5.75
N SER A 11 17.16 -2.38 -7.02
CA SER A 11 16.49 -1.52 -7.99
C SER A 11 15.80 -2.41 -9.02
N ILE A 12 14.49 -2.56 -8.90
CA ILE A 12 13.70 -3.49 -9.72
C ILE A 12 13.12 -2.71 -10.91
N PRO A 13 13.47 -3.05 -12.15
CA PRO A 13 12.88 -2.39 -13.33
C PRO A 13 11.36 -2.56 -13.36
N LEU A 14 10.63 -1.52 -13.75
CA LEU A 14 9.20 -1.61 -14.02
C LEU A 14 8.97 -2.15 -15.44
N LYS A 15 7.82 -2.81 -15.66
CA LYS A 15 7.41 -3.28 -17.00
C LYS A 15 7.18 -2.13 -17.97
N LYS A 16 6.68 -1.01 -17.43
CA LYS A 16 6.44 0.26 -18.11
C LYS A 16 6.79 1.40 -17.16
N SER A 17 7.00 2.59 -17.68
CA SER A 17 7.08 3.79 -16.83
C SER A 17 5.78 3.96 -16.04
N PHE A 18 5.91 4.30 -14.77
CA PHE A 18 4.80 4.53 -13.86
C PHE A 18 4.74 5.99 -13.46
N SER A 19 3.68 6.67 -13.89
CA SER A 19 3.48 8.11 -13.68
C SER A 19 2.34 8.39 -12.71
N ILE A 20 2.60 9.31 -11.80
CA ILE A 20 1.61 9.91 -10.89
C ILE A 20 1.73 11.44 -10.99
N SER A 21 0.88 12.18 -10.29
CA SER A 21 0.92 13.66 -10.29
C SER A 21 2.29 14.23 -9.89
N ARG A 22 3.10 13.52 -9.08
CA ARG A 22 4.39 13.96 -8.57
C ARG A 22 5.61 13.50 -9.38
N GLY A 23 5.44 12.76 -10.46
CA GLY A 23 6.55 12.34 -11.33
C GLY A 23 6.41 10.94 -11.90
N THR A 24 7.45 10.52 -12.62
CA THR A 24 7.51 9.23 -13.33
C THR A 24 8.69 8.41 -12.83
N LYS A 25 8.46 7.11 -12.61
CA LYS A 25 9.48 6.14 -12.23
C LYS A 25 9.59 5.04 -13.28
N THR A 26 10.81 4.51 -13.44
CA THR A 26 11.11 3.35 -14.30
C THR A 26 11.67 2.18 -13.49
N THR A 27 11.96 2.42 -12.21
CA THR A 27 12.43 1.41 -11.24
C THR A 27 11.65 1.53 -9.95
N ALA A 28 11.53 0.41 -9.22
CA ALA A 28 11.16 0.36 -7.83
C ALA A 28 12.43 0.10 -7.01
N ASP A 29 12.85 1.11 -6.25
CA ASP A 29 14.01 0.99 -5.36
C ASP A 29 13.51 0.53 -4.00
N VAL A 30 13.96 -0.65 -3.56
CA VAL A 30 13.46 -1.33 -2.37
C VAL A 30 14.62 -1.74 -1.45
N ILE A 31 14.32 -1.84 -0.16
CA ILE A 31 15.23 -2.38 0.84
C ILE A 31 14.69 -3.74 1.28
N ARG A 32 15.55 -4.76 1.28
CA ARG A 32 15.28 -6.07 1.84
C ARG A 32 16.10 -6.28 3.09
N LEU A 33 15.45 -6.78 4.12
CA LEU A 33 16.06 -7.13 5.39
C LEU A 33 15.90 -8.63 5.62
N GLU A 34 16.99 -9.27 6.04
CA GLU A 34 17.04 -10.65 6.51
C GLU A 34 17.54 -10.68 7.94
N ILE A 35 16.84 -11.40 8.81
CA ILE A 35 17.21 -11.64 10.22
C ILE A 35 17.28 -13.15 10.42
N LYS A 36 18.49 -13.69 10.58
CA LYS A 36 18.73 -15.12 10.76
C LYS A 36 18.99 -15.46 12.23
N GLN A 37 18.31 -16.48 12.74
CA GLN A 37 18.52 -17.04 14.09
C GLN A 37 18.56 -18.57 14.01
N GLY A 38 19.76 -19.15 14.12
CA GLY A 38 19.97 -20.58 13.85
C GLY A 38 19.62 -20.91 12.40
N GLU A 39 18.73 -21.86 12.18
CA GLU A 39 18.24 -22.24 10.85
C GLU A 39 17.04 -21.39 10.37
N ASN A 40 16.49 -20.55 11.23
CA ASN A 40 15.32 -19.75 10.90
C ASN A 40 15.74 -18.41 10.28
N LEU A 41 15.10 -18.04 9.17
CA LEU A 41 15.33 -16.81 8.43
C LEU A 41 14.04 -16.02 8.31
N GLY A 42 13.95 -14.87 8.97
CA GLY A 42 12.91 -13.87 8.76
C GLY A 42 13.35 -12.86 7.71
N ARG A 43 12.46 -12.52 6.78
CA ARG A 43 12.75 -11.57 5.70
C ARG A 43 11.58 -10.65 5.42
N ALA A 44 11.88 -9.45 4.94
CA ALA A 44 10.87 -8.49 4.50
C ALA A 44 11.44 -7.54 3.45
N GLU A 45 10.56 -6.79 2.80
CA GLU A 45 10.89 -5.75 1.83
C GLU A 45 10.09 -4.49 2.13
N SER A 46 10.70 -3.32 1.98
CA SER A 46 10.05 -2.02 2.13
C SER A 46 10.51 -1.02 1.08
N VAL A 47 9.72 0.03 0.91
CA VAL A 47 9.98 1.11 -0.06
C VAL A 47 10.12 2.43 0.67
N PRO A 48 11.34 3.01 0.75
CA PRO A 48 11.51 4.38 1.20
C PRO A 48 10.75 5.36 0.30
N TYR A 49 10.00 6.31 0.89
CA TYR A 49 9.18 7.20 0.11
C TYR A 49 9.51 8.67 0.35
N GLN A 50 10.03 9.32 -0.69
CA GLN A 50 10.54 10.69 -0.62
C GLN A 50 9.48 11.70 -0.14
N ARG A 51 8.19 11.50 -0.48
CA ARG A 51 7.07 12.36 0.00
C ARG A 51 6.98 12.39 1.53
N TYR A 52 7.49 11.37 2.21
CA TYR A 52 7.51 11.26 3.68
C TYR A 52 8.89 11.56 4.27
N GLY A 53 9.80 12.15 3.48
CA GLY A 53 11.14 12.53 3.93
C GLY A 53 12.13 11.36 3.99
N GLU A 54 11.82 10.22 3.37
CA GLU A 54 12.67 9.05 3.37
C GLU A 54 13.49 8.91 2.08
N SER A 55 14.68 8.35 2.20
CA SER A 55 15.54 7.91 1.12
C SER A 55 16.10 6.53 1.43
N ILE A 56 16.65 5.84 0.44
CA ILE A 56 17.37 4.57 0.64
C ILE A 56 18.42 4.73 1.72
N ASN A 57 19.24 5.79 1.65
CA ASN A 57 20.31 6.02 2.62
C ASN A 57 19.77 6.23 4.03
N SER A 58 18.78 7.13 4.21
CA SER A 58 18.22 7.42 5.54
C SER A 58 17.56 6.21 6.18
N VAL A 59 16.94 5.34 5.39
CA VAL A 59 16.33 4.10 5.89
C VAL A 59 17.40 3.06 6.25
N CYS A 60 18.45 2.92 5.44
CA CYS A 60 19.59 2.04 5.77
C CYS A 60 20.28 2.52 7.07
N GLU A 61 20.54 3.81 7.24
CA GLU A 61 21.12 4.38 8.47
C GLU A 61 20.26 4.07 9.70
N GLN A 62 18.94 4.14 9.60
CA GLN A 62 18.03 3.77 10.69
C GLN A 62 18.10 2.27 11.02
N ILE A 63 18.23 1.40 10.02
CA ILE A 63 18.39 -0.04 10.22
C ILE A 63 19.74 -0.34 10.87
N ASP A 64 20.82 0.26 10.36
CA ASP A 64 22.18 0.07 10.87
C ASP A 64 22.29 0.50 12.35
N ALA A 65 21.63 1.60 12.72
CA ALA A 65 21.60 2.07 14.10
C ALA A 65 20.94 1.09 15.08
N LEU A 66 20.10 0.16 14.60
CA LEU A 66 19.42 -0.86 15.41
C LEU A 66 20.00 -2.26 15.23
N THR A 67 21.07 -2.41 14.44
CA THR A 67 21.63 -3.75 14.15
C THR A 67 22.06 -4.47 15.42
N ASN A 68 22.74 -3.81 16.35
CA ASN A 68 23.15 -4.41 17.61
C ASN A 68 21.97 -4.90 18.45
N GLU A 69 20.90 -4.11 18.54
CA GLU A 69 19.69 -4.47 19.29
C GLU A 69 18.99 -5.66 18.62
N LEU A 70 18.91 -5.68 17.29
CA LEU A 70 18.33 -6.77 16.52
C LEU A 70 19.13 -8.07 16.73
N GLU A 71 20.47 -8.01 16.67
CA GLU A 71 21.35 -9.14 16.91
C GLU A 71 21.22 -9.67 18.34
N ASN A 72 21.01 -8.81 19.32
CA ASN A 72 20.79 -9.14 20.72
C ASN A 72 19.35 -9.52 21.07
N GLY A 73 18.46 -9.63 20.07
CA GLY A 73 17.13 -10.22 20.27
C GLY A 73 16.00 -9.21 20.42
N LEU A 74 16.15 -7.96 19.93
CA LEU A 74 15.05 -7.00 19.86
C LEU A 74 13.80 -7.68 19.28
N ASN A 75 12.69 -7.52 19.96
CA ASN A 75 11.39 -8.01 19.51
C ASN A 75 10.54 -6.88 18.90
N ARG A 76 9.50 -7.26 18.16
CA ARG A 76 8.62 -6.30 17.46
C ARG A 76 7.79 -5.43 18.42
N GLU A 77 7.46 -5.90 19.62
CA GLU A 77 6.70 -5.15 20.62
C GLU A 77 7.44 -3.89 21.07
N ASN A 78 8.76 -3.98 21.18
CA ASN A 78 9.61 -2.87 21.62
C ASN A 78 10.06 -1.96 20.46
N LEU A 79 9.94 -2.41 19.22
CA LEU A 79 10.43 -1.69 18.05
C LEU A 79 9.79 -0.29 17.91
N GLY A 80 8.50 -0.17 18.19
CA GLY A 80 7.77 1.11 18.11
C GLY A 80 8.25 2.19 19.09
N ASN A 81 8.98 1.81 20.16
CA ASN A 81 9.58 2.73 21.10
C ASN A 81 10.95 3.27 20.63
N LEU A 82 11.58 2.56 19.70
CA LEU A 82 12.93 2.86 19.21
C LEU A 82 12.91 3.53 17.83
N LEU A 83 11.88 3.28 17.03
CA LEU A 83 11.84 3.73 15.64
C LEU A 83 10.45 4.26 15.27
N SER A 84 10.42 5.45 14.70
CA SER A 84 9.19 6.07 14.17
C SER A 84 8.59 5.21 13.04
N ALA A 85 7.30 5.43 12.74
CA ALA A 85 6.65 4.81 11.58
C ALA A 85 7.36 5.21 10.28
N GLY A 86 7.43 4.30 9.33
CA GLY A 86 8.11 4.45 8.05
C GLY A 86 8.72 3.15 7.56
N ALA A 87 9.45 3.23 6.44
CA ALA A 87 9.99 2.08 5.72
C ALA A 87 11.01 1.26 6.55
N ALA A 88 11.85 1.91 7.37
CA ALA A 88 12.80 1.21 8.23
C ALA A 88 12.08 0.35 9.28
N ARG A 89 11.10 0.92 9.98
CA ARG A 89 10.30 0.16 10.94
C ARG A 89 9.50 -0.95 10.26
N ASN A 90 8.93 -0.69 9.08
CA ASN A 90 8.18 -1.68 8.31
C ASN A 90 9.01 -2.91 8.01
N VAL A 91 10.20 -2.73 7.43
CA VAL A 91 11.04 -3.88 7.02
C VAL A 91 11.51 -4.68 8.23
N ILE A 92 11.82 -4.03 9.36
CA ILE A 92 12.22 -4.71 10.60
C ILE A 92 11.03 -5.45 11.22
N ASP A 93 9.87 -4.79 11.38
CA ASP A 93 8.66 -5.37 11.97
C ASP A 93 8.22 -6.62 11.20
N CYS A 94 8.12 -6.51 9.87
CA CYS A 94 7.70 -7.63 9.03
C CYS A 94 8.74 -8.77 9.00
N ALA A 95 10.05 -8.47 9.03
CA ALA A 95 11.08 -9.51 9.14
C ALA A 95 11.03 -10.23 10.50
N LEU A 96 10.73 -9.51 11.58
CA LEU A 96 10.57 -10.09 12.91
C LEU A 96 9.30 -10.97 12.99
N TRP A 97 8.19 -10.58 12.35
CA TRP A 97 7.00 -11.42 12.24
C TRP A 97 7.30 -12.74 11.52
N ASP A 98 8.00 -12.67 10.39
CA ASP A 98 8.40 -13.83 9.60
C ASP A 98 9.36 -14.75 10.40
N LEU A 99 10.34 -14.17 11.10
CA LEU A 99 11.24 -14.92 11.96
C LEU A 99 10.51 -15.61 13.11
N GLU A 100 9.60 -14.90 13.79
CA GLU A 100 8.80 -15.44 14.89
C GLU A 100 7.95 -16.63 14.44
N SER A 101 7.31 -16.55 13.27
CA SER A 101 6.50 -17.62 12.72
C SER A 101 7.33 -18.89 12.51
N LYS A 102 8.54 -18.76 11.97
CA LYS A 102 9.47 -19.87 11.69
C LYS A 102 10.02 -20.49 12.96
N ILE A 103 10.40 -19.67 13.95
CA ILE A 103 10.84 -20.16 15.25
C ILE A 103 9.73 -20.94 15.96
N LYS A 104 8.49 -20.40 15.94
CA LYS A 104 7.32 -21.03 16.56
C LYS A 104 6.71 -22.16 15.70
N LYS A 105 7.16 -22.33 14.48
CA LYS A 105 6.56 -23.25 13.48
C LYS A 105 5.04 -23.04 13.36
N THR A 106 4.64 -21.78 13.38
CA THR A 106 3.23 -21.37 13.39
C THR A 106 3.09 -20.18 12.43
N PRO A 107 2.28 -20.29 11.37
CA PRO A 107 2.15 -19.20 10.39
C PRO A 107 1.60 -17.94 11.04
N VAL A 108 2.01 -16.76 10.51
CA VAL A 108 1.66 -15.45 11.09
C VAL A 108 0.16 -15.25 11.22
N TRP A 109 -0.63 -15.68 10.23
CA TRP A 109 -2.10 -15.58 10.32
C TRP A 109 -2.67 -16.31 11.54
N ARG A 110 -2.06 -17.46 11.95
CA ARG A 110 -2.47 -18.19 13.14
C ARG A 110 -1.99 -17.50 14.42
N LEU A 111 -0.80 -16.86 14.39
CA LEU A 111 -0.34 -16.02 15.52
C LEU A 111 -1.26 -14.81 15.74
N LEU A 112 -1.92 -14.35 14.69
CA LEU A 112 -2.93 -13.28 14.74
C LEU A 112 -4.35 -13.79 15.08
N ASN A 113 -4.53 -15.08 15.33
CA ASN A 113 -5.84 -15.71 15.53
C ASN A 113 -6.80 -15.50 14.36
N GLN A 114 -6.27 -15.47 13.13
CA GLN A 114 -7.02 -15.38 11.89
C GLN A 114 -7.14 -16.75 11.23
N SER A 115 -8.05 -16.88 10.27
CA SER A 115 -8.07 -18.01 9.35
C SER A 115 -6.99 -17.83 8.26
N GLU A 116 -6.62 -18.94 7.62
CA GLU A 116 -5.68 -18.88 6.49
C GLU A 116 -6.19 -17.92 5.42
N PRO A 117 -5.31 -17.03 4.91
CA PRO A 117 -5.69 -16.06 3.89
C PRO A 117 -6.17 -16.74 2.61
N ARG A 118 -7.30 -16.26 2.09
CA ARG A 118 -7.78 -16.69 0.77
C ARG A 118 -7.02 -15.95 -0.33
N SER A 119 -7.12 -16.44 -1.55
CA SER A 119 -6.74 -15.64 -2.71
C SER A 119 -7.59 -14.38 -2.77
N ILE A 120 -6.94 -13.26 -3.07
CA ILE A 120 -7.57 -11.93 -3.17
C ILE A 120 -7.47 -11.42 -4.60
N GLU A 121 -8.43 -10.62 -5.00
CA GLU A 121 -8.34 -9.78 -6.19
C GLU A 121 -7.85 -8.39 -5.77
N THR A 122 -6.90 -7.84 -6.51
CA THR A 122 -6.36 -6.51 -6.30
C THR A 122 -6.81 -5.57 -7.41
N ALA A 123 -6.89 -4.28 -7.12
CA ALA A 123 -6.96 -3.27 -8.16
C ALA A 123 -5.81 -3.45 -9.15
N LEU A 124 -6.03 -3.05 -10.40
CA LEU A 124 -4.96 -2.85 -11.38
C LEU A 124 -4.87 -1.36 -11.68
N THR A 125 -3.67 -0.80 -11.50
CA THR A 125 -3.45 0.63 -11.64
C THR A 125 -3.19 1.01 -13.09
N LEU A 126 -3.97 1.97 -13.57
CA LEU A 126 -3.68 2.73 -14.79
C LEU A 126 -2.83 3.94 -14.42
N SER A 127 -1.63 4.00 -14.98
CA SER A 127 -0.71 5.11 -14.81
C SER A 127 -1.30 6.42 -15.37
N LEU A 128 -0.91 7.56 -14.80
CA LEU A 128 -1.30 8.87 -15.34
C LEU A 128 -0.79 9.03 -16.76
N ASP A 129 -1.72 9.23 -17.68
CA ASP A 129 -1.45 9.44 -19.11
C ASP A 129 -2.63 10.19 -19.77
N ASP A 130 -2.59 10.41 -21.07
CA ASP A 130 -3.73 10.95 -21.80
C ASP A 130 -4.91 9.93 -21.86
N PRO A 131 -6.16 10.40 -22.06
CA PRO A 131 -7.33 9.53 -22.03
C PRO A 131 -7.28 8.38 -23.05
N SER A 132 -6.63 8.56 -24.20
CA SER A 132 -6.50 7.54 -25.24
C SER A 132 -5.52 6.44 -24.80
N ALA A 133 -4.37 6.82 -24.24
CA ALA A 133 -3.39 5.88 -23.69
C ALA A 133 -3.97 5.08 -22.54
N MET A 134 -4.66 5.73 -21.57
CA MET A 134 -5.35 5.06 -20.47
C MET A 134 -6.43 4.08 -20.96
N THR A 135 -7.19 4.45 -22.00
CA THR A 135 -8.18 3.56 -22.63
C THR A 135 -7.52 2.33 -23.24
N LYS A 136 -6.40 2.51 -23.95
CA LYS A 136 -5.64 1.41 -24.55
C LYS A 136 -5.09 0.47 -23.49
N GLU A 137 -4.57 1.03 -22.39
CA GLU A 137 -4.08 0.23 -21.28
C GLU A 137 -5.21 -0.55 -20.60
N ALA A 138 -6.34 0.10 -20.28
CA ALA A 138 -7.53 -0.57 -19.72
C ALA A 138 -7.99 -1.74 -20.59
N LYS A 139 -8.06 -1.55 -21.92
CA LYS A 139 -8.37 -2.65 -22.86
C LYS A 139 -7.36 -3.80 -22.78
N SER A 140 -6.07 -3.50 -22.61
CA SER A 140 -5.03 -4.54 -22.54
C SER A 140 -5.09 -5.37 -21.27
N LEU A 141 -5.68 -4.83 -20.21
CA LEU A 141 -5.91 -5.54 -18.95
C LEU A 141 -7.11 -6.52 -19.03
N GLY A 142 -7.97 -6.39 -20.07
CA GLY A 142 -9.15 -7.24 -20.19
C GLY A 142 -10.18 -7.02 -19.06
N GLU A 143 -10.94 -8.07 -18.73
CA GLU A 143 -11.90 -8.00 -17.64
C GLU A 143 -11.19 -8.00 -16.29
N CYS A 144 -11.42 -6.96 -15.50
CA CYS A 144 -10.94 -6.83 -14.13
C CYS A 144 -12.06 -6.26 -13.25
N SER A 145 -12.10 -6.68 -11.99
CA SER A 145 -13.13 -6.30 -11.03
C SER A 145 -12.94 -4.89 -10.50
N LEU A 146 -11.68 -4.42 -10.43
CA LEU A 146 -11.31 -3.14 -9.83
C LEU A 146 -10.16 -2.49 -10.60
N LEU A 147 -10.36 -1.26 -11.03
CA LEU A 147 -9.35 -0.40 -11.65
C LEU A 147 -9.03 0.78 -10.73
N LYS A 148 -7.76 1.12 -10.62
CA LYS A 148 -7.30 2.35 -9.96
C LYS A 148 -6.71 3.29 -11.02
N LEU A 149 -7.26 4.48 -11.17
CA LEU A 149 -6.84 5.49 -12.14
C LEU A 149 -6.00 6.55 -11.45
N LYS A 150 -4.75 6.71 -11.86
CA LYS A 150 -3.92 7.85 -11.44
C LYS A 150 -4.30 9.06 -12.29
N LEU A 151 -4.80 10.12 -11.65
CA LEU A 151 -5.26 11.32 -12.32
C LEU A 151 -4.67 12.57 -11.66
N ASN A 152 -4.25 13.53 -12.47
CA ASN A 152 -3.98 14.89 -12.02
C ASN A 152 -5.24 15.78 -12.22
N ALA A 153 -5.08 17.10 -12.19
CA ALA A 153 -6.20 18.04 -12.37
C ALA A 153 -6.63 18.22 -13.85
N SER A 154 -5.97 17.53 -14.81
CA SER A 154 -6.27 17.67 -16.24
C SER A 154 -7.07 16.47 -16.74
N ASN A 155 -8.05 16.72 -17.62
CA ASN A 155 -8.83 15.69 -18.33
C ASN A 155 -9.48 14.62 -17.44
N VAL A 156 -9.81 14.95 -16.18
CA VAL A 156 -10.34 14.00 -15.19
C VAL A 156 -11.58 13.28 -15.72
N LEU A 157 -12.61 14.04 -16.06
CA LEU A 157 -13.89 13.49 -16.51
C LEU A 157 -13.75 12.76 -17.86
N GLU A 158 -12.93 13.27 -18.75
CA GLU A 158 -12.67 12.66 -20.04
C GLU A 158 -11.95 11.32 -19.91
N SER A 159 -10.92 11.23 -19.06
CA SER A 159 -10.20 9.99 -18.76
C SER A 159 -11.12 8.93 -18.16
N VAL A 160 -11.91 9.29 -17.14
CA VAL A 160 -12.83 8.36 -16.50
C VAL A 160 -13.90 7.88 -17.48
N SER A 161 -14.51 8.80 -18.26
CA SER A 161 -15.49 8.45 -19.28
C SER A 161 -14.93 7.49 -20.34
N ALA A 162 -13.67 7.75 -20.79
CA ALA A 162 -13.01 6.92 -21.79
C ALA A 162 -12.70 5.51 -21.25
N VAL A 163 -12.21 5.40 -20.01
CA VAL A 163 -11.95 4.11 -19.36
C VAL A 163 -13.25 3.37 -19.10
N ARG A 164 -14.30 4.03 -18.58
CA ARG A 164 -15.61 3.42 -18.30
C ARG A 164 -16.23 2.78 -19.54
N LYS A 165 -16.09 3.39 -20.71
CA LYS A 165 -16.60 2.82 -21.98
C LYS A 165 -15.99 1.48 -22.34
N VAL A 166 -14.75 1.19 -21.93
CA VAL A 166 -14.04 -0.05 -22.24
C VAL A 166 -13.99 -1.02 -21.08
N ALA A 167 -14.28 -0.58 -19.87
CA ALA A 167 -14.39 -1.38 -18.66
C ALA A 167 -15.74 -1.09 -17.95
N PRO A 168 -16.89 -1.43 -18.57
CA PRO A 168 -18.21 -1.00 -18.10
C PRO A 168 -18.61 -1.59 -16.74
N SER A 169 -18.12 -2.77 -16.40
CA SER A 169 -18.43 -3.49 -15.15
C SER A 169 -17.37 -3.34 -14.05
N ALA A 170 -16.22 -2.76 -14.36
CA ALA A 170 -15.17 -2.59 -13.37
C ALA A 170 -15.58 -1.55 -12.30
N ARG A 171 -15.29 -1.81 -11.04
CA ARG A 171 -15.26 -0.79 -10.01
C ARG A 171 -14.09 0.17 -10.28
N ILE A 172 -14.24 1.44 -9.95
CA ILE A 172 -13.22 2.45 -10.23
C ILE A 172 -12.85 3.20 -8.96
N ILE A 173 -11.56 3.20 -8.64
CA ILE A 173 -10.91 4.10 -7.69
C ILE A 173 -10.19 5.18 -8.48
N ILE A 174 -10.33 6.43 -8.09
CA ILE A 174 -9.50 7.53 -8.58
C ILE A 174 -8.48 7.87 -7.50
N ASP A 175 -7.20 7.94 -7.86
CA ASP A 175 -6.15 8.45 -6.99
C ASP A 175 -5.57 9.73 -7.59
N ALA A 176 -5.90 10.85 -6.97
CA ALA A 176 -5.43 12.16 -7.39
C ALA A 176 -4.02 12.50 -6.88
N ASN A 177 -3.50 11.74 -5.91
CA ASN A 177 -2.21 11.97 -5.28
C ASN A 177 -1.97 13.47 -4.94
N GLU A 178 -2.92 14.07 -4.22
CA GLU A 178 -2.86 15.46 -3.75
C GLU A 178 -2.95 16.54 -4.87
N ALA A 179 -3.41 16.18 -6.08
CA ALA A 179 -3.31 17.09 -7.22
C ALA A 179 -4.51 18.03 -7.40
N TRP A 180 -5.59 17.86 -6.65
CA TRP A 180 -6.80 18.68 -6.82
C TRP A 180 -6.95 19.75 -5.74
N THR A 181 -7.71 20.78 -6.07
CA THR A 181 -8.25 21.75 -5.13
C THR A 181 -9.66 21.36 -4.71
N ILE A 182 -10.17 21.93 -3.60
CA ILE A 182 -11.57 21.70 -3.17
C ILE A 182 -12.57 22.16 -4.23
N HIS A 183 -12.26 23.20 -5.00
CA HIS A 183 -13.15 23.68 -6.09
C HIS A 183 -13.22 22.65 -7.23
N GLN A 184 -12.11 22.03 -7.58
CA GLN A 184 -12.05 20.97 -8.58
C GLN A 184 -12.81 19.73 -8.12
N LEU A 185 -12.59 19.27 -6.87
CA LEU A 185 -13.33 18.15 -6.29
C LEU A 185 -14.84 18.41 -6.35
N LYS A 186 -15.27 19.60 -5.94
CA LYS A 186 -16.69 20.03 -6.02
C LYS A 186 -17.24 19.98 -7.44
N SER A 187 -16.44 20.39 -8.42
CA SER A 187 -16.90 20.42 -9.82
C SER A 187 -16.95 19.03 -10.47
N TYR A 188 -16.13 18.07 -10.01
CA TYR A 188 -16.03 16.75 -10.64
C TYR A 188 -16.99 15.72 -10.05
N GLN A 189 -17.26 15.77 -8.73
CA GLN A 189 -17.85 14.62 -8.02
C GLN A 189 -19.21 14.18 -8.55
N SER A 190 -20.09 15.09 -9.00
CA SER A 190 -21.41 14.73 -9.53
C SER A 190 -21.31 13.90 -10.81
N GLU A 191 -20.43 14.32 -11.73
CA GLU A 191 -20.22 13.59 -12.98
C GLU A 191 -19.46 12.27 -12.74
N LEU A 192 -18.47 12.27 -11.84
CA LEU A 192 -17.75 11.05 -11.45
C LEU A 192 -18.69 10.01 -10.81
N LEU A 193 -19.64 10.47 -9.96
CA LEU A 193 -20.67 9.61 -9.42
C LEU A 193 -21.56 9.02 -10.52
N SER A 194 -21.98 9.82 -11.48
CA SER A 194 -22.79 9.35 -12.62
C SER A 194 -22.06 8.34 -13.50
N MET A 195 -20.72 8.39 -13.54
CA MET A 195 -19.87 7.44 -14.22
C MET A 195 -19.53 6.20 -13.36
N GLY A 196 -20.08 6.11 -12.14
CA GLY A 196 -19.91 4.96 -11.25
C GLY A 196 -18.52 4.85 -10.62
N VAL A 197 -17.93 5.98 -10.26
CA VAL A 197 -16.69 5.99 -9.44
C VAL A 197 -17.04 5.59 -8.01
N ASP A 198 -16.31 4.64 -7.44
CA ASP A 198 -16.59 4.05 -6.12
C ASP A 198 -15.82 4.73 -4.98
N LEU A 199 -14.65 5.32 -5.26
CA LEU A 199 -13.77 5.92 -4.26
C LEU A 199 -12.87 6.98 -4.90
N ILE A 200 -12.63 8.08 -4.18
CA ILE A 200 -11.63 9.09 -4.53
C ILE A 200 -10.55 9.09 -3.44
N GLU A 201 -9.33 8.73 -3.79
CA GLU A 201 -8.18 8.69 -2.89
C GLU A 201 -7.40 9.99 -2.96
N GLN A 202 -7.14 10.57 -1.79
CA GLN A 202 -6.35 11.77 -1.52
C GLN A 202 -6.49 12.87 -2.59
N PRO A 203 -7.66 13.47 -2.73
CA PRO A 203 -7.88 14.50 -3.75
C PRO A 203 -7.07 15.77 -3.47
N LEU A 204 -7.02 16.22 -2.22
CA LEU A 204 -6.38 17.46 -1.79
C LEU A 204 -4.99 17.20 -1.18
N PRO A 205 -4.07 18.18 -1.24
CA PRO A 205 -2.88 18.17 -0.40
C PRO A 205 -3.24 17.96 1.07
N ALA A 206 -2.47 17.14 1.80
CA ALA A 206 -2.72 16.85 3.22
C ALA A 206 -2.75 18.12 4.11
N SER A 207 -2.09 19.20 3.69
CA SER A 207 -2.17 20.52 4.35
C SER A 207 -3.55 21.17 4.22
N ASP A 208 -4.34 20.73 3.26
CA ASP A 208 -5.62 21.32 2.87
C ASP A 208 -6.83 20.47 3.30
N ASP A 209 -6.61 19.41 4.06
CA ASP A 209 -7.64 18.50 4.58
C ASP A 209 -8.82 19.22 5.23
N ARG A 210 -8.54 20.35 5.91
CA ARG A 210 -9.57 21.19 6.54
C ARG A 210 -10.68 21.64 5.60
N TYR A 211 -10.45 21.69 4.29
CA TYR A 211 -11.46 22.06 3.30
C TYR A 211 -12.45 20.93 3.00
N LEU A 212 -12.23 19.72 3.53
CA LEU A 212 -13.18 18.61 3.51
C LEU A 212 -14.19 18.72 4.66
N ASP A 213 -13.93 19.57 5.67
CA ASP A 213 -14.92 19.92 6.69
C ASP A 213 -16.11 20.62 6.04
N ASP A 214 -17.33 20.23 6.41
CA ASP A 214 -18.58 20.72 5.79
C ASP A 214 -18.71 20.48 4.26
N PHE A 215 -17.86 19.62 3.68
CA PHE A 215 -17.97 19.21 2.28
C PHE A 215 -18.85 17.97 2.15
N GLU A 216 -19.88 18.01 1.33
CA GLU A 216 -20.74 16.85 1.06
C GLU A 216 -20.00 15.83 0.17
N HIS A 217 -19.77 14.63 0.68
CA HIS A 217 -19.14 13.53 -0.06
C HIS A 217 -20.18 12.75 -0.86
N LEU A 218 -20.37 13.08 -2.13
CA LEU A 218 -21.20 12.27 -3.04
C LEU A 218 -20.55 10.91 -3.36
N ILE A 219 -19.22 10.88 -3.38
CA ILE A 219 -18.39 9.69 -3.51
C ILE A 219 -17.51 9.61 -2.26
N PRO A 220 -17.35 8.43 -1.62
CA PRO A 220 -16.45 8.29 -0.49
C PRO A 220 -15.03 8.78 -0.78
N ILE A 221 -14.44 9.49 0.18
CA ILE A 221 -13.07 10.01 0.09
C ILE A 221 -12.14 9.21 1.02
N CYS A 222 -11.00 8.79 0.49
CA CYS A 222 -9.99 8.00 1.19
C CYS A 222 -8.75 8.83 1.51
N ALA A 223 -8.32 8.81 2.77
CA ALA A 223 -7.04 9.41 3.19
C ALA A 223 -5.89 8.46 2.85
N ASP A 224 -4.89 8.93 2.11
CA ASP A 224 -3.61 8.24 1.88
C ASP A 224 -2.45 9.03 2.49
N GLU A 225 -2.06 10.14 1.90
CA GLU A 225 -0.98 10.98 2.40
C GLU A 225 -1.30 11.63 3.75
N SER A 226 -2.57 11.79 4.07
CA SER A 226 -3.04 12.37 5.34
C SER A 226 -3.09 11.37 6.49
N PHE A 227 -2.92 10.08 6.23
CA PHE A 227 -3.06 9.01 7.22
C PHE A 227 -1.87 8.05 7.20
N HIS A 228 -1.17 7.90 8.31
CA HIS A 228 0.00 7.03 8.45
C HIS A 228 -0.17 5.98 9.53
N THR A 229 -0.60 6.39 10.74
CA THR A 229 -0.63 5.52 11.92
C THR A 229 -1.94 5.63 12.68
N SER A 230 -2.12 4.76 13.66
CA SER A 230 -3.30 4.81 14.53
C SER A 230 -3.44 6.12 15.34
N SER A 231 -2.40 6.94 15.43
CA SER A 231 -2.48 8.27 16.05
C SER A 231 -3.16 9.33 15.17
N ASP A 232 -3.24 9.11 13.85
CA ASP A 232 -3.78 10.10 12.92
C ASP A 232 -5.32 10.12 12.87
N PHE A 233 -6.00 9.13 13.48
CA PHE A 233 -7.47 9.06 13.41
C PHE A 233 -8.18 10.30 13.93
N GLU A 234 -7.68 10.92 15.01
CA GLU A 234 -8.29 12.14 15.52
C GLU A 234 -8.11 13.33 14.58
N LYS A 235 -7.02 13.35 13.82
CA LYS A 235 -6.72 14.40 12.83
C LYS A 235 -7.65 14.33 11.62
N ILE A 236 -8.01 13.10 11.17
CA ILE A 236 -8.82 12.88 9.97
C ILE A 236 -10.31 12.71 10.26
N LYS A 237 -10.69 12.76 11.53
CA LYS A 237 -12.06 12.52 11.99
C LYS A 237 -13.05 13.48 11.34
N GLY A 238 -14.07 12.93 10.68
CA GLY A 238 -15.09 13.71 9.99
C GLY A 238 -14.67 14.25 8.62
N LEU A 239 -13.40 14.10 8.23
CA LEU A 239 -12.88 14.60 6.97
C LEU A 239 -12.83 13.52 5.88
N TYR A 240 -12.82 12.24 6.25
CA TYR A 240 -12.65 11.12 5.34
C TYR A 240 -13.60 9.98 5.67
N ASP A 241 -14.00 9.22 4.65
CA ASP A 241 -14.87 8.03 4.77
C ASP A 241 -14.07 6.73 4.83
N CYS A 242 -12.83 6.79 4.35
CA CYS A 242 -11.94 5.65 4.18
C CYS A 242 -10.51 6.04 4.54
N VAL A 243 -9.72 5.05 5.00
CA VAL A 243 -8.27 5.20 5.20
C VAL A 243 -7.51 4.17 4.38
N ASN A 244 -6.45 4.59 3.69
CA ASN A 244 -5.55 3.68 2.99
C ASN A 244 -4.40 3.27 3.92
N ILE A 245 -4.39 2.00 4.33
CA ILE A 245 -3.35 1.41 5.17
C ILE A 245 -2.27 0.83 4.27
N LYS A 246 -1.06 1.40 4.36
CA LYS A 246 0.14 0.91 3.68
C LYS A 246 1.20 0.59 4.72
N LEU A 247 1.84 -0.56 4.64
CA LEU A 247 2.84 -1.00 5.62
C LEU A 247 4.02 -0.04 5.71
N ASP A 248 4.45 0.53 4.58
CA ASP A 248 5.54 1.51 4.55
C ASP A 248 5.19 2.82 5.27
N LYS A 249 3.92 3.17 5.36
CA LYS A 249 3.46 4.33 6.15
C LYS A 249 3.29 3.98 7.62
N THR A 250 2.61 2.86 7.90
CA THR A 250 2.33 2.46 9.28
C THR A 250 3.58 2.01 10.03
N GLY A 251 4.65 1.68 9.31
CA GLY A 251 5.85 1.12 9.92
C GLY A 251 5.65 -0.34 10.32
N GLY A 252 4.96 -1.12 9.47
CA GLY A 252 4.84 -2.56 9.54
C GLY A 252 3.47 -3.09 9.95
N LEU A 253 3.39 -4.42 10.00
CA LEU A 253 2.16 -5.18 10.24
C LEU A 253 1.59 -4.92 11.65
N THR A 254 2.45 -4.79 12.66
CA THR A 254 2.05 -4.56 14.05
C THR A 254 1.19 -3.30 14.21
N GLU A 255 1.59 -2.19 13.60
CA GLU A 255 0.83 -0.94 13.66
C GLU A 255 -0.37 -0.96 12.72
N ALA A 256 -0.24 -1.58 11.54
CA ALA A 256 -1.35 -1.72 10.59
C ALA A 256 -2.56 -2.45 11.19
N ILE A 257 -2.33 -3.48 12.00
CA ILE A 257 -3.39 -4.17 12.75
C ILE A 257 -4.11 -3.23 13.73
N LYS A 258 -3.38 -2.36 14.42
CA LYS A 258 -3.99 -1.33 15.29
C LYS A 258 -4.81 -0.33 14.48
N CYS A 259 -4.32 0.06 13.30
CA CYS A 259 -5.07 0.94 12.40
C CYS A 259 -6.40 0.31 11.98
N ILE A 260 -6.42 -0.96 11.55
CA ILE A 260 -7.65 -1.67 11.19
C ILE A 260 -8.65 -1.69 12.36
N LYS A 261 -8.19 -2.09 13.55
CA LYS A 261 -9.05 -2.13 14.73
C LYS A 261 -9.67 -0.76 15.03
N LYS A 262 -8.87 0.29 14.96
CA LYS A 262 -9.34 1.65 15.24
C LYS A 262 -10.26 2.18 14.13
N ALA A 263 -10.03 1.81 12.87
CA ALA A 263 -10.95 2.12 11.77
C ALA A 263 -12.33 1.47 11.98
N ASP A 264 -12.37 0.20 12.37
CA ASP A 264 -13.61 -0.50 12.72
C ASP A 264 -14.35 0.19 13.87
N GLU A 265 -13.65 0.56 14.95
CA GLU A 265 -14.21 1.29 16.09
C GLU A 265 -14.84 2.64 15.67
N GLN A 266 -14.24 3.31 14.68
CA GLN A 266 -14.72 4.59 14.14
C GLN A 266 -15.65 4.45 12.93
N LYS A 267 -15.94 3.22 12.48
CA LYS A 267 -16.78 2.91 11.32
C LYS A 267 -16.27 3.50 10.01
N LEU A 268 -14.97 3.68 9.89
CA LEU A 268 -14.31 4.07 8.66
C LEU A 268 -14.09 2.86 7.78
N LYS A 269 -14.26 3.02 6.47
CA LYS A 269 -13.84 2.01 5.49
C LYS A 269 -12.32 1.92 5.47
N VAL A 270 -11.83 0.76 5.08
CA VAL A 270 -10.37 0.51 4.95
C VAL A 270 -10.05 0.07 3.54
N MET A 271 -9.08 0.73 2.96
CA MET A 271 -8.35 0.30 1.79
C MET A 271 -7.00 -0.25 2.23
N ILE A 272 -6.58 -1.39 1.67
CA ILE A 272 -5.23 -1.91 1.86
C ILE A 272 -4.43 -1.61 0.62
N GLY A 273 -3.47 -0.72 0.75
CA GLY A 273 -2.62 -0.30 -0.36
C GLY A 273 -1.16 -0.67 -0.19
N CYS A 274 -0.37 -0.34 -1.22
CA CYS A 274 1.06 -0.59 -1.22
C CYS A 274 1.83 0.53 -1.93
N MET A 275 3.16 0.47 -1.81
CA MET A 275 4.10 1.08 -2.74
C MET A 275 4.46 0.04 -3.82
N VAL A 276 5.00 0.48 -4.96
CA VAL A 276 5.43 -0.45 -6.02
C VAL A 276 6.63 -1.26 -5.55
N ALA A 277 6.43 -2.56 -5.36
CA ALA A 277 7.40 -3.48 -4.77
C ALA A 277 7.12 -4.92 -5.19
N SER A 278 7.93 -5.88 -4.72
CA SER A 278 7.77 -7.30 -5.01
C SER A 278 6.69 -7.97 -4.15
N SER A 279 6.39 -9.22 -4.46
CA SER A 279 5.51 -10.07 -3.65
C SER A 279 5.96 -10.16 -2.19
N LEU A 280 7.23 -9.98 -1.88
CA LEU A 280 7.72 -10.03 -0.49
C LEU A 280 7.17 -8.88 0.37
N ALA A 281 7.04 -7.67 -0.20
CA ALA A 281 6.42 -6.54 0.49
C ALA A 281 4.89 -6.72 0.63
N MET A 282 4.24 -7.43 -0.31
CA MET A 282 2.79 -7.63 -0.30
C MET A 282 2.36 -8.75 0.66
N ALA A 283 3.22 -9.73 0.91
CA ALA A 283 2.85 -10.92 1.69
C ALA A 283 2.28 -10.61 3.08
N PRO A 284 2.89 -9.75 3.91
CA PRO A 284 2.29 -9.35 5.18
C PRO A 284 1.00 -8.53 5.01
N ALA A 285 0.86 -7.73 3.93
CA ALA A 285 -0.33 -6.92 3.68
C ALA A 285 -1.57 -7.78 3.34
N ILE A 286 -1.39 -8.96 2.74
CA ILE A 286 -2.51 -9.89 2.46
C ILE A 286 -3.24 -10.28 3.75
N LEU A 287 -2.55 -10.37 4.89
CA LEU A 287 -3.18 -10.69 6.19
C LEU A 287 -4.15 -9.60 6.67
N LEU A 288 -4.08 -8.42 6.10
CA LEU A 288 -4.92 -7.27 6.44
C LEU A 288 -6.18 -7.17 5.57
N THR A 289 -6.27 -7.94 4.48
CA THR A 289 -7.33 -7.75 3.47
C THR A 289 -8.73 -8.15 3.94
N GLY A 290 -8.87 -9.15 4.79
CA GLY A 290 -10.09 -9.52 5.53
C GLY A 290 -11.41 -9.29 4.79
N LYS A 291 -12.22 -8.35 5.32
CA LYS A 291 -13.52 -7.93 4.75
C LYS A 291 -13.44 -6.62 3.95
N ASN A 292 -12.23 -6.11 3.69
CA ASN A 292 -12.04 -4.80 3.08
C ASN A 292 -12.48 -4.83 1.61
N GLU A 293 -13.18 -3.77 1.22
CA GLU A 293 -13.76 -3.65 -0.13
C GLU A 293 -12.75 -3.21 -1.19
N PHE A 294 -11.68 -2.51 -0.75
CA PHE A 294 -10.67 -1.93 -1.61
C PHE A 294 -9.31 -2.52 -1.31
N ILE A 295 -8.77 -3.28 -2.23
CA ILE A 295 -7.45 -3.89 -2.14
C ILE A 295 -6.63 -3.40 -3.33
N ASP A 296 -5.50 -2.73 -3.04
CA ASP A 296 -4.59 -2.13 -4.01
C ASP A 296 -3.16 -2.61 -3.73
N LEU A 297 -2.91 -3.88 -4.02
CA LEU A 297 -1.65 -4.60 -3.81
C LEU A 297 -1.03 -5.02 -5.15
N ASP A 298 -1.13 -4.19 -6.16
CA ASP A 298 -0.72 -4.52 -7.52
C ASP A 298 0.77 -4.33 -7.81
N GLY A 299 1.57 -3.91 -6.84
CA GLY A 299 3.02 -3.73 -7.00
C GLY A 299 3.72 -4.85 -7.77
N PRO A 300 3.49 -6.16 -7.48
CA PRO A 300 4.10 -7.27 -8.20
C PRO A 300 3.71 -7.35 -9.68
N PHE A 301 2.60 -6.76 -10.09
CA PHE A 301 2.17 -6.73 -11.50
C PHE A 301 2.87 -5.63 -12.30
N LEU A 302 3.35 -4.58 -11.63
CA LEU A 302 4.02 -3.43 -12.25
C LEU A 302 5.51 -3.66 -12.49
N ILE A 303 6.17 -4.51 -11.69
CA ILE A 303 7.61 -4.80 -11.81
C ILE A 303 7.91 -5.84 -12.89
N ALA A 304 9.09 -5.74 -13.52
CA ALA A 304 9.51 -6.64 -14.60
C ALA A 304 9.87 -8.04 -14.07
N SER A 305 10.46 -8.13 -12.87
CA SER A 305 10.81 -9.40 -12.22
C SER A 305 10.39 -9.40 -10.76
N ASP A 306 9.80 -10.51 -10.33
CA ASP A 306 9.35 -10.70 -8.95
C ASP A 306 10.26 -11.68 -8.20
N VAL A 307 10.10 -11.77 -6.89
CA VAL A 307 10.75 -12.80 -6.07
C VAL A 307 10.18 -14.19 -6.35
N THR A 308 10.93 -15.22 -5.97
CA THR A 308 10.47 -16.62 -6.06
C THR A 308 10.50 -17.25 -4.66
N PRO A 309 9.37 -17.85 -4.21
CA PRO A 309 8.07 -17.91 -4.88
C PRO A 309 7.37 -16.53 -4.96
N SER A 310 6.46 -16.36 -5.93
CA SER A 310 5.65 -15.15 -6.09
C SER A 310 4.25 -15.37 -5.53
N LEU A 311 3.55 -14.29 -5.17
CA LEU A 311 2.14 -14.33 -4.76
C LEU A 311 1.18 -14.29 -5.97
N LYS A 312 1.65 -13.93 -7.15
CA LYS A 312 0.80 -13.83 -8.35
C LYS A 312 0.23 -15.19 -8.74
N SER A 313 -1.08 -15.29 -8.83
CA SER A 313 -1.81 -16.52 -9.20
C SER A 313 -2.80 -16.31 -10.35
N GLY A 314 -2.76 -15.15 -10.99
CA GLY A 314 -3.64 -14.76 -12.10
C GLY A 314 -3.38 -13.31 -12.49
N GLN A 315 -4.27 -12.74 -13.31
CA GLN A 315 -4.07 -11.42 -13.88
C GLN A 315 -4.15 -10.29 -12.83
N ALA A 316 -5.09 -10.35 -11.90
CA ALA A 316 -5.26 -9.40 -10.81
C ALA A 316 -5.39 -10.14 -9.48
N LYS A 317 -4.75 -11.31 -9.36
CA LYS A 317 -4.96 -12.22 -8.25
C LYS A 317 -3.68 -12.53 -7.53
N LEU A 318 -3.73 -12.38 -6.21
CA LEU A 318 -2.65 -12.74 -5.30
C LEU A 318 -3.12 -13.88 -4.40
N THR A 319 -2.28 -14.88 -4.21
CA THR A 319 -2.50 -16.00 -3.29
C THR A 319 -1.37 -16.01 -2.27
N TYR A 320 -1.74 -16.02 -1.00
CA TYR A 320 -0.77 -16.11 0.09
C TYR A 320 0.08 -17.38 -0.05
N ASN A 321 1.37 -17.25 0.25
CA ASN A 321 2.33 -18.33 0.18
C ASN A 321 3.27 -18.27 1.40
N SER A 322 3.13 -19.22 2.32
CA SER A 322 3.96 -19.31 3.54
C SER A 322 5.43 -19.66 3.27
N GLU A 323 5.78 -20.19 2.09
CA GLU A 323 7.18 -20.38 1.70
C GLU A 323 7.86 -19.05 1.38
N LEU A 324 7.09 -18.04 0.95
CA LEU A 324 7.59 -16.70 0.73
C LEU A 324 7.77 -15.97 2.06
N TRP A 325 6.74 -15.94 2.89
CA TRP A 325 6.72 -15.16 4.11
C TRP A 325 5.64 -15.66 5.09
N GLY A 326 5.96 -15.69 6.40
CA GLY A 326 4.99 -15.96 7.48
C GLY A 326 4.62 -17.40 7.62
#